data_fbf7bf0996021e90bef2af6fda1a9fd6
#
_entry.id   fbf7bf0996021e90bef2af6fda1a9fd6
#
_cell.length_a   1.000
_cell.length_b   1.000
_cell.length_c   1.000
_cell.angle_alpha   90.00
_cell.angle_beta   90.00
_cell.angle_gamma   90.00
#
_symmetry.space_group_name_H-M   'P 1'
#
loop_
_entity.id
_entity.type
_entity.pdbx_description
1 polymer ?
#
loop_
_entity_poly.entity_id
_entity_poly.type
_entity_poly.pdbx_seq_one_letter_code
_entity_poly.pdbx_strand_id
1 'polypeptide(L)'
;MKLELGNTLIELCKTVPSGVVVFFTSYKQEAAFYDLWQKNGLLQKLEAQKTIFREPKKTSDVDELLEKYGRSVRTRGAILFAVVGGKVSEGINFTGEFCRAVIMVGLPFPDIKSVELRAVFKHDHLALGFRSAGERWRQRVGHLENFYKPKNGLDE
;
A
#
# COMPACT_ATOMS: atom_id res chain seq x y z
N MET A 1 -10.01 12.53 5.63
CA MET A 1 -9.40 11.29 5.11
C MET A 1 -7.92 11.40 4.74
N LYS A 2 -7.47 12.20 3.76
CA LYS A 2 -6.02 12.24 3.38
C LYS A 2 -5.12 12.78 4.48
N LEU A 3 -5.52 13.82 5.18
CA LEU A 3 -4.77 14.39 6.32
C LEU A 3 -4.80 13.46 7.54
N GLU A 4 -5.92 12.80 7.78
CA GLU A 4 -6.06 11.79 8.84
C GLU A 4 -5.10 10.62 8.64
N LEU A 5 -4.98 10.12 7.40
CA LEU A 5 -3.99 9.10 7.09
C LEU A 5 -2.57 9.58 7.41
N GLY A 6 -2.22 10.82 7.06
CA GLY A 6 -0.91 11.39 7.40
C GLY A 6 -0.65 11.39 8.91
N ASN A 7 -1.63 11.81 9.71
CA ASN A 7 -1.53 11.76 11.17
C ASN A 7 -1.42 10.32 11.69
N THR A 8 -2.20 9.39 11.13
CA THR A 8 -2.13 7.96 11.49
C THR A 8 -0.75 7.39 11.19
N LEU A 9 -0.13 7.73 10.05
CA LEU A 9 1.23 7.29 9.72
C LEU A 9 2.27 7.84 10.70
N ILE A 10 2.11 9.07 11.17
CA ILE A 10 3.00 9.65 12.19
C ILE A 10 2.91 8.83 13.50
N GLU A 11 1.70 8.53 13.96
CA GLU A 11 1.52 7.74 15.20
C GLU A 11 2.02 6.30 15.02
N LEU A 12 1.78 5.67 13.87
CA LEU A 12 2.34 4.35 13.54
C LEU A 12 3.86 4.37 13.55
N CYS A 13 4.49 5.39 12.96
CA CYS A 13 5.93 5.49 12.90
C CYS A 13 6.61 5.71 14.26
N LYS A 14 5.88 6.24 15.24
CA LYS A 14 6.35 6.33 16.63
C LYS A 14 6.38 4.96 17.31
N THR A 15 5.41 4.11 16.99
CA THR A 15 5.19 2.83 17.67
C THR A 15 5.90 1.68 16.97
N VAL A 16 5.87 1.64 15.64
CA VAL A 16 6.46 0.56 14.84
C VAL A 16 7.95 0.83 14.63
N PRO A 17 8.85 -0.04 15.09
CA PRO A 17 10.29 0.13 14.86
C PRO A 17 10.67 -0.20 13.41
N SER A 18 11.89 0.19 13.02
CA SER A 18 12.53 -0.20 11.75
C SER A 18 11.73 0.22 10.50
N GLY A 19 11.46 -0.69 9.57
CA GLY A 19 10.84 -0.38 8.27
C GLY A 19 9.31 -0.38 8.29
N VAL A 20 8.72 0.62 7.63
CA VAL A 20 7.27 0.71 7.34
C VAL A 20 7.09 0.91 5.85
N VAL A 21 6.17 0.19 5.23
CA VAL A 21 5.88 0.33 3.80
C VAL A 21 4.42 0.73 3.60
N VAL A 22 4.22 1.76 2.78
CA VAL A 22 2.89 2.27 2.44
C VAL A 22 2.67 2.08 0.94
N PHE A 23 1.74 1.23 0.58
CA PHE A 23 1.38 0.98 -0.80
C PHE A 23 0.20 1.84 -1.25
N PHE A 24 0.41 2.56 -2.33
CA PHE A 24 -0.63 3.30 -3.05
C PHE A 24 -1.09 2.52 -4.29
N THR A 25 -2.30 2.77 -4.76
CA THR A 25 -2.86 2.10 -5.94
C THR A 25 -2.29 2.64 -7.26
N SER A 26 -1.68 3.83 -7.25
CA SER A 26 -1.04 4.43 -8.42
C SER A 26 -0.04 5.53 -8.03
N TYR A 27 0.93 5.81 -8.92
CA TYR A 27 1.86 6.94 -8.77
C TYR A 27 1.14 8.30 -8.68
N LYS A 28 0.02 8.46 -9.36
CA LYS A 28 -0.81 9.67 -9.29
C LYS A 28 -1.42 9.85 -7.91
N GLN A 29 -1.90 8.77 -7.30
CA GLN A 29 -2.44 8.80 -5.96
C GLN A 29 -1.35 9.12 -4.95
N GLU A 30 -0.20 8.43 -5.01
CA GLU A 30 0.94 8.66 -4.12
C GLU A 30 1.37 10.14 -4.17
N ALA A 31 1.58 10.68 -5.37
CA ALA A 31 1.98 12.08 -5.54
C ALA A 31 0.94 13.06 -4.95
N ALA A 32 -0.35 12.81 -5.15
CA ALA A 32 -1.42 13.66 -4.62
C ALA A 32 -1.49 13.65 -3.08
N PHE A 33 -1.12 12.55 -2.43
CA PHE A 33 -1.00 12.48 -0.96
C PHE A 33 0.27 13.19 -0.50
N TYR A 34 1.40 12.92 -1.15
CA TYR A 34 2.68 13.51 -0.81
C TYR A 34 2.64 15.05 -0.88
N ASP A 35 2.13 15.61 -1.99
CA ASP A 35 2.01 17.07 -2.18
C ASP A 35 1.11 17.71 -1.12
N LEU A 36 0.00 17.05 -0.77
CA LEU A 36 -0.89 17.53 0.27
C LEU A 36 -0.21 17.52 1.65
N TRP A 37 0.51 16.45 1.98
CA TRP A 37 1.22 16.33 3.25
C TRP A 37 2.38 17.31 3.35
N GLN A 38 3.05 17.58 2.23
CA GLN A 38 4.11 18.61 2.14
C GLN A 38 3.54 19.99 2.46
N LYS A 39 2.43 20.37 1.81
CA LYS A 39 1.77 21.67 2.02
C LYS A 39 1.28 21.89 3.44
N ASN A 40 0.91 20.82 4.14
CA ASN A 40 0.36 20.87 5.51
C ASN A 40 1.41 20.56 6.60
N GLY A 41 2.68 20.45 6.26
CA GLY A 41 3.75 20.20 7.23
C GLY A 41 3.75 18.78 7.83
N LEU A 42 2.96 17.86 7.30
CA LEU A 42 2.89 16.47 7.79
C LEU A 42 4.15 15.68 7.43
N LEU A 43 4.77 15.97 6.27
CA LEU A 43 6.01 15.28 5.89
C LEU A 43 7.16 15.60 6.86
N GLN A 44 7.30 16.86 7.31
CA GLN A 44 8.33 17.23 8.29
C GLN A 44 8.12 16.47 9.62
N LYS A 45 6.87 16.34 10.07
CA LYS A 45 6.54 15.57 11.27
C LYS A 45 6.83 14.08 11.09
N LEU A 46 6.55 13.53 9.93
CA LEU A 46 6.82 12.14 9.59
C LEU A 46 8.33 11.89 9.48
N GLU A 47 9.07 12.79 8.84
CA GLU A 47 10.51 12.72 8.69
C GLU A 47 11.25 12.88 10.03
N ALA A 48 10.65 13.58 11.00
CA ALA A 48 11.14 13.60 12.37
C ALA A 48 11.12 12.22 13.05
N GLN A 49 10.24 11.31 12.63
CA GLN A 49 10.13 9.95 13.16
C GLN A 49 10.99 8.94 12.37
N LYS A 50 10.89 8.96 11.03
CA LYS A 50 11.54 8.01 10.13
C LYS A 50 12.02 8.70 8.86
N THR A 51 13.10 8.20 8.27
CA THR A 51 13.54 8.66 6.95
C THR A 51 12.52 8.27 5.88
N ILE A 52 12.08 9.25 5.11
CA ILE A 52 11.06 9.04 4.05
C ILE A 52 11.76 8.64 2.75
N PHE A 53 11.27 7.56 2.16
CA PHE A 53 11.65 7.09 0.83
C PHE A 53 10.42 7.02 -0.07
N ARG A 54 10.64 7.25 -1.36
CA ARG A 54 9.60 7.16 -2.39
C ARG A 54 10.06 6.26 -3.53
N GLU A 55 9.17 5.48 -4.07
CA GLU A 55 9.46 4.64 -5.22
C GLU A 55 9.93 5.49 -6.42
N PRO A 56 11.08 5.18 -7.03
CA PRO A 56 11.60 5.94 -8.16
C PRO A 56 10.83 5.59 -9.44
N LYS A 57 10.74 6.55 -10.34
CA LYS A 57 10.12 6.34 -11.65
C LYS A 57 11.00 5.50 -12.59
N LYS A 58 12.32 5.49 -12.38
CA LYS A 58 13.29 4.74 -13.19
C LYS A 58 13.69 3.45 -12.48
N THR A 59 13.72 2.34 -13.22
CA THR A 59 14.13 1.03 -12.68
C THR A 59 15.60 1.02 -12.22
N SER A 60 16.46 1.78 -12.90
CA SER A 60 17.88 1.91 -12.54
C SER A 60 18.13 2.45 -11.13
N ASP A 61 17.18 3.16 -10.57
CA ASP A 61 17.35 3.86 -9.30
C ASP A 61 16.79 3.03 -8.12
N VAL A 62 16.20 1.86 -8.40
CA VAL A 62 15.57 1.00 -7.38
C VAL A 62 16.63 0.40 -6.45
N ASP A 63 17.72 -0.13 -7.00
CA ASP A 63 18.77 -0.78 -6.19
C ASP A 63 19.42 0.22 -5.24
N GLU A 64 19.71 1.43 -5.71
CA GLU A 64 20.25 2.51 -4.88
C GLU A 64 19.26 2.94 -3.78
N LEU A 65 17.98 3.03 -4.13
CA LEU A 65 16.92 3.31 -3.15
C LEU A 65 16.91 2.24 -2.05
N LEU A 66 16.94 0.96 -2.44
CA LEU A 66 16.85 -0.16 -1.52
C LEU A 66 18.05 -0.23 -0.58
N GLU A 67 19.23 0.07 -1.07
CA GLU A 67 20.43 0.14 -0.25
C GLU A 67 20.33 1.26 0.79
N LYS A 68 19.91 2.47 0.37
CA LYS A 68 19.69 3.62 1.27
C LYS A 68 18.59 3.34 2.30
N TYR A 69 17.49 2.74 1.84
CA TYR A 69 16.38 2.33 2.70
C TYR A 69 16.85 1.33 3.76
N GLY A 70 17.58 0.28 3.35
CA GLY A 70 18.10 -0.73 4.26
C GLY A 70 19.05 -0.16 5.33
N ARG A 71 19.91 0.79 4.97
CA ARG A 71 20.77 1.49 5.95
C ARG A 71 19.91 2.30 6.95
N SER A 72 18.91 3.02 6.48
CA SER A 72 18.05 3.84 7.34
C SER A 72 17.15 3.01 8.25
N VAL A 73 16.66 1.86 7.77
CA VAL A 73 15.88 0.91 8.57
C VAL A 73 16.61 0.47 9.83
N ARG A 74 17.94 0.22 9.72
CA ARG A 74 18.78 -0.27 10.81
C ARG A 74 19.23 0.82 11.79
N THR A 75 19.06 2.09 11.43
CA THR A 75 19.49 3.22 12.26
C THR A 75 18.28 3.92 12.87
N ARG A 76 17.73 4.86 12.14
CA ARG A 76 16.63 5.71 12.59
C ARG A 76 15.25 5.10 12.30
N GLY A 77 15.19 4.08 11.45
CA GLY A 77 13.97 3.58 10.84
C GLY A 77 13.61 4.34 9.56
N ALA A 78 12.83 3.69 8.71
CA ALA A 78 12.47 4.22 7.42
C ALA A 78 10.98 3.96 7.10
N ILE A 79 10.39 4.88 6.34
CA ILE A 79 9.07 4.70 5.73
C ILE A 79 9.22 4.79 4.20
N LEU A 80 8.70 3.81 3.49
CA LEU A 80 8.75 3.71 2.04
C LEU A 80 7.36 3.87 1.45
N PHE A 81 7.19 4.85 0.57
CA PHE A 81 6.00 5.02 -0.25
C PHE A 81 6.20 4.29 -1.58
N ALA A 82 5.45 3.24 -1.79
CA ALA A 82 5.51 2.38 -2.96
C ALA A 82 4.16 2.31 -3.68
N VAL A 83 4.16 1.78 -4.89
CA VAL A 83 2.94 1.60 -5.69
C VAL A 83 2.71 0.11 -5.92
N VAL A 84 1.46 -0.33 -5.79
CA VAL A 84 1.08 -1.73 -6.05
C VAL A 84 1.37 -2.08 -7.51
N GLY A 85 2.12 -3.18 -7.74
CA GLY A 85 2.60 -3.54 -9.08
C GLY A 85 3.68 -2.60 -9.61
N GLY A 86 4.27 -1.77 -8.75
CA GLY A 86 5.41 -0.94 -9.07
C GLY A 86 6.73 -1.70 -8.99
N LYS A 87 7.79 -1.06 -9.40
CA LYS A 87 9.14 -1.68 -9.55
C LYS A 87 9.74 -2.15 -8.24
N VAL A 88 9.43 -1.43 -7.15
CA VAL A 88 9.89 -1.79 -5.80
C VAL A 88 9.15 -3.01 -5.28
N SER A 89 7.85 -3.14 -5.56
CA SER A 89 7.04 -4.28 -5.10
C SER A 89 7.48 -5.62 -5.70
N GLU A 90 8.12 -5.60 -6.87
CA GLU A 90 8.63 -6.79 -7.57
C GLU A 90 10.05 -7.18 -7.13
N GLY A 91 10.82 -6.24 -6.56
CA GLY A 91 12.26 -6.41 -6.28
C GLY A 91 12.62 -6.59 -4.81
N ILE A 92 11.70 -6.40 -3.86
CA ILE A 92 12.03 -6.46 -2.43
C ILE A 92 11.43 -7.69 -1.75
N ASN A 93 12.27 -8.41 -1.03
CA ASN A 93 11.80 -9.33 0.00
C ASN A 93 11.55 -8.53 1.30
N PHE A 94 10.29 -8.16 1.52
CA PHE A 94 9.85 -7.42 2.72
C PHE A 94 9.81 -8.32 3.95
N THR A 95 10.96 -8.76 4.44
CA THR A 95 11.06 -9.62 5.64
C THR A 95 11.77 -8.93 6.78
N GLY A 96 11.44 -9.36 8.00
CA GLY A 96 12.15 -8.96 9.21
C GLY A 96 12.09 -7.45 9.49
N GLU A 97 13.24 -6.84 9.65
CA GLU A 97 13.38 -5.42 9.98
C GLU A 97 13.04 -4.47 8.80
N PHE A 98 13.15 -4.96 7.56
CA PHE A 98 12.86 -4.16 6.37
C PHE A 98 11.39 -3.76 6.26
N CYS A 99 10.48 -4.56 6.82
CA CYS A 99 9.06 -4.26 6.80
C CYS A 99 8.37 -4.81 8.05
N ARG A 100 8.22 -3.97 9.06
CA ARG A 100 7.49 -4.30 10.29
C ARG A 100 5.99 -4.01 10.19
N ALA A 101 5.61 -3.10 9.28
CA ALA A 101 4.21 -2.80 9.00
C ALA A 101 4.02 -2.49 7.51
N VAL A 102 2.92 -2.98 6.97
CA VAL A 102 2.44 -2.68 5.63
C VAL A 102 1.11 -1.96 5.74
N ILE A 103 1.01 -0.81 5.09
CA ILE A 103 -0.22 -0.04 5.01
C ILE A 103 -0.67 0.02 3.56
N MET A 104 -1.92 -0.38 3.29
CA MET A 104 -2.53 -0.28 1.97
C MET A 104 -3.43 0.94 1.89
N VAL A 105 -3.15 1.86 0.98
CA VAL A 105 -3.95 3.07 0.76
C VAL A 105 -4.92 2.85 -0.40
N GLY A 106 -6.08 2.30 -0.07
CA GLY A 106 -7.09 1.86 -1.02
C GLY A 106 -6.91 0.39 -1.44
N LEU A 107 -7.91 -0.13 -2.13
CA LEU A 107 -7.85 -1.48 -2.70
C LEU A 107 -7.30 -1.39 -4.12
N PRO A 108 -6.26 -2.17 -4.47
CA PRO A 108 -5.80 -2.25 -5.84
C PRO A 108 -6.88 -2.97 -6.67
N PHE A 109 -7.57 -2.23 -7.51
CA PHE A 109 -8.40 -2.85 -8.54
C PHE A 109 -7.48 -3.31 -9.67
N PRO A 110 -7.58 -4.57 -10.12
CA PRO A 110 -6.88 -5.03 -11.30
C PRO A 110 -7.25 -4.13 -12.49
N ASP A 111 -6.28 -3.73 -13.29
CA ASP A 111 -6.56 -2.99 -14.52
C ASP A 111 -7.32 -3.90 -15.50
N ILE A 112 -8.63 -3.67 -15.61
CA ILE A 112 -9.53 -4.42 -16.51
C ILE A 112 -9.08 -4.31 -17.97
N LYS A 113 -8.21 -3.36 -18.28
CA LYS A 113 -7.62 -3.17 -19.62
C LYS A 113 -6.35 -3.98 -19.85
N SER A 114 -5.77 -4.61 -18.81
CA SER A 114 -4.57 -5.44 -18.99
C SER A 114 -4.89 -6.63 -19.91
N VAL A 115 -3.94 -6.95 -20.79
CA VAL A 115 -4.08 -8.05 -21.77
C VAL A 115 -4.23 -9.39 -21.05
N GLU A 116 -3.51 -9.57 -19.93
CA GLU A 116 -3.56 -10.79 -19.12
C GLU A 116 -4.93 -10.99 -18.46
N LEU A 117 -5.50 -9.94 -17.89
CA LEU A 117 -6.84 -10.00 -17.30
C LEU A 117 -7.92 -10.21 -18.37
N ARG A 118 -7.77 -9.61 -19.56
CA ARG A 118 -8.67 -9.89 -20.68
C ARG A 118 -8.58 -11.33 -21.16
N ALA A 119 -7.39 -11.94 -21.16
CA ALA A 119 -7.19 -13.34 -21.49
C ALA A 119 -7.86 -14.27 -20.46
N VAL A 120 -7.66 -14.00 -19.17
CA VAL A 120 -8.32 -14.73 -18.07
C VAL A 120 -9.83 -14.57 -18.14
N PHE A 121 -10.32 -13.33 -18.38
CA PHE A 121 -11.77 -13.11 -18.55
C PHE A 121 -12.33 -13.78 -19.79
N LYS A 122 -11.62 -13.85 -20.91
CA LYS A 122 -12.05 -14.60 -22.08
C LYS A 122 -12.12 -16.10 -21.81
N HIS A 123 -11.16 -16.65 -21.12
CA HIS A 123 -11.11 -18.08 -20.80
C HIS A 123 -12.22 -18.47 -19.82
N ASP A 124 -12.47 -17.67 -18.81
CA ASP A 124 -13.55 -17.89 -17.86
C ASP A 124 -14.94 -17.67 -18.50
N HIS A 125 -15.05 -16.85 -19.57
CA HIS A 125 -16.30 -16.67 -20.31
C HIS A 125 -16.77 -17.94 -21.02
N LEU A 126 -15.84 -18.76 -21.43
CA LEU A 126 -16.15 -20.05 -22.08
C LEU A 126 -16.52 -21.16 -21.08
N ALA A 127 -16.17 -21.03 -19.81
CA ALA A 127 -16.34 -22.10 -18.81
C ALA A 127 -17.51 -21.92 -17.84
N LEU A 128 -17.99 -20.70 -17.60
CA LEU A 128 -18.97 -20.43 -16.51
C LEU A 128 -19.93 -19.29 -16.91
N GLY A 129 -21.09 -19.54 -17.41
CA GLY A 129 -22.16 -18.57 -17.71
C GLY A 129 -22.12 -17.30 -16.82
N PHE A 130 -21.90 -16.13 -17.41
CA PHE A 130 -21.33 -14.93 -16.81
C PHE A 130 -22.17 -14.21 -15.77
N ARG A 131 -21.58 -14.03 -14.56
CA ARG A 131 -21.85 -12.90 -13.68
C ARG A 131 -20.66 -11.94 -13.76
N SER A 132 -20.90 -10.63 -13.74
CA SER A 132 -19.85 -9.60 -13.91
C SER A 132 -18.71 -9.76 -12.89
N ALA A 133 -17.47 -9.39 -13.28
CA ALA A 133 -16.31 -9.47 -12.38
C ALA A 133 -16.54 -8.71 -11.06
N GLY A 134 -17.36 -7.66 -11.07
CA GLY A 134 -17.76 -6.92 -9.88
C GLY A 134 -18.68 -7.68 -8.94
N GLU A 135 -19.49 -8.62 -9.44
CA GLU A 135 -20.35 -9.46 -8.59
C GLU A 135 -19.56 -10.57 -7.91
N ARG A 136 -18.59 -11.18 -8.60
CA ARG A 136 -17.69 -12.18 -7.99
C ARG A 136 -16.80 -11.59 -6.92
N TRP A 137 -16.36 -10.34 -7.12
CA TRP A 137 -15.57 -9.63 -6.13
C TRP A 137 -16.42 -9.31 -4.90
N ARG A 138 -17.64 -8.81 -5.07
CA ARG A 138 -18.59 -8.59 -3.97
C ARG A 138 -18.92 -9.87 -3.21
N GLN A 139 -19.04 -11.00 -3.86
CA GLN A 139 -19.24 -12.29 -3.17
C GLN A 139 -18.02 -12.73 -2.37
N ARG A 140 -16.78 -12.52 -2.87
CA ARG A 140 -15.55 -12.82 -2.13
C ARG A 140 -15.33 -11.86 -0.96
N VAL A 141 -15.62 -10.57 -1.15
CA VAL A 141 -15.50 -9.56 -0.09
C VAL A 141 -16.64 -9.69 0.92
N GLY A 142 -17.84 -10.05 0.49
CA GLY A 142 -18.96 -10.36 1.39
C GLY A 142 -18.66 -11.50 2.37
N HIS A 143 -17.81 -12.45 2.01
CA HIS A 143 -17.29 -13.43 2.97
C HIS A 143 -16.34 -12.82 3.99
N LEU A 144 -15.59 -11.76 3.64
CA LEU A 144 -14.72 -11.05 4.57
C LEU A 144 -15.50 -10.10 5.49
N GLU A 145 -16.61 -9.53 5.04
CA GLU A 145 -17.50 -8.71 5.89
C GLU A 145 -18.14 -9.54 7.02
N ASN A 146 -18.37 -10.82 6.81
CA ASN A 146 -18.84 -11.73 7.87
C ASN A 146 -17.78 -12.04 8.94
N PHE A 147 -16.49 -11.85 8.65
CA PHE A 147 -15.41 -11.93 9.63
C PHE A 147 -15.21 -10.63 10.42
N TYR A 148 -15.72 -9.50 9.91
CA TYR A 148 -15.57 -8.16 10.51
C TYR A 148 -16.88 -7.59 11.06
N LYS A 149 -17.83 -8.41 11.44
CA LYS A 149 -18.92 -7.94 12.30
C LYS A 149 -18.36 -7.74 13.70
N PRO A 150 -18.27 -6.49 14.21
CA PRO A 150 -18.02 -6.29 15.62
C PRO A 150 -19.13 -7.04 16.36
N LYS A 151 -18.78 -7.86 17.33
CA LYS A 151 -19.73 -8.42 18.28
C LYS A 151 -20.29 -7.24 19.09
N ASN A 152 -21.34 -6.60 18.61
CA ASN A 152 -22.17 -5.77 19.44
C ASN A 152 -22.89 -6.70 20.42
N GLY A 153 -22.36 -6.83 21.57
CA GLY A 153 -22.92 -7.55 22.68
C GLY A 153 -22.42 -6.91 23.96
N LEU A 154 -23.03 -5.79 24.27
CA LEU A 154 -23.23 -5.32 25.63
C LEU A 154 -24.58 -4.62 25.63
N ASP A 155 -25.63 -5.45 25.67
CA ASP A 155 -26.88 -5.07 26.29
C ASP A 155 -26.83 -5.58 27.74
N GLU A 156 -27.17 -4.64 28.65
CA GLU A 156 -27.30 -4.70 30.12
C GLU A 156 -26.04 -4.54 30.92
#